data_e909902d4567c6acd1eb2dae4112be68
#
_entry.id   e909902d4567c6acd1eb2dae4112be68
#
_cell.length_a   1.000
_cell.length_b   1.000
_cell.length_c   1.000
_cell.angle_alpha   90.00
_cell.angle_beta   90.00
_cell.angle_gamma   90.00
#
_symmetry.space_group_name_H-M   'P 1'
#
loop_
_entity.id
_entity.type
_entity.pdbx_description
1 polymer ?
#
loop_
_entity_poly.entity_id
_entity_poly.type
_entity_poly.pdbx_seq_one_letter_code
_entity_poly.pdbx_strand_id
1 'polypeptide(L)'
;MIRKSIIFTLIVLDSYSIHASVNVDEQNKKITNNINDSLNVGQKNDASVLFDSVSVNIKDYFSIATCGGNSSQCTNKSLKAEANINNSATVGASVTIIGDAAKGVLNINDSSKLYTQQLWVSGNDNDINNNATNDGSNGKLLINNNSKVYVVSSQDQSPFNNDNIRWNNTIVNSNNNINGSNKAVAGDLVLGKTGNGIIEVKDSSELDVSHDLIVSTGVDGAPNTKASTIDIDSKSNVTVNGDMLGGVSASGKLSLTMKTASNMNVMGNVSVGTGNKSDISVAMSDKSVMHVGNNFDIATGSNSVATLTIDDSKLSVNGSSSIGSGNDSRTKANLTNGATISGTKDINIAEGDSTHVDMAINNSSLTTDGALSIGSGNNSEVIMAGGRANVTSRGQLLV
;
A
#
# COMPACT_ATOMS: atom_id res chain seq x y z
N MET A 1 -45.50 -15.89 -2.28
CA MET A 1 -44.15 -16.41 -1.97
C MET A 1 -43.51 -16.83 -3.30
N ILE A 2 -42.80 -15.90 -3.94
CA ILE A 2 -42.18 -16.11 -5.27
C ILE A 2 -40.74 -16.57 -5.03
N ARG A 3 -40.48 -17.86 -5.31
CA ARG A 3 -39.10 -18.38 -5.32
C ARG A 3 -38.40 -17.83 -6.56
N LYS A 4 -37.39 -16.94 -6.36
CA LYS A 4 -36.46 -16.58 -7.42
C LYS A 4 -35.52 -17.77 -7.63
N SER A 5 -35.67 -18.48 -8.74
CA SER A 5 -34.70 -19.45 -9.24
C SER A 5 -33.42 -18.69 -9.64
N ILE A 6 -32.32 -18.94 -8.95
CA ILE A 6 -31.02 -18.53 -9.38
C ILE A 6 -30.55 -19.47 -10.47
N ILE A 7 -30.52 -19.04 -11.71
CA ILE A 7 -30.00 -19.81 -12.83
C ILE A 7 -28.49 -19.59 -12.84
N PHE A 8 -27.72 -20.60 -12.47
CA PHE A 8 -26.29 -20.65 -12.68
C PHE A 8 -26.01 -20.97 -14.16
N THR A 9 -25.55 -20.02 -14.91
CA THR A 9 -25.02 -20.29 -16.26
C THR A 9 -23.56 -20.64 -16.15
N LEU A 10 -23.23 -21.93 -16.21
CA LEU A 10 -21.88 -22.43 -16.35
C LEU A 10 -21.50 -22.25 -17.82
N ILE A 11 -20.65 -21.29 -18.15
CA ILE A 11 -20.02 -21.20 -19.45
C ILE A 11 -18.73 -22.01 -19.37
N VAL A 12 -18.74 -23.21 -19.95
CA VAL A 12 -17.55 -23.97 -20.25
C VAL A 12 -16.93 -23.31 -21.49
N LEU A 13 -15.87 -22.57 -21.31
CA LEU A 13 -15.05 -22.10 -22.43
C LEU A 13 -14.16 -23.26 -22.86
N ASP A 14 -14.49 -23.89 -23.95
CA ASP A 14 -13.65 -24.86 -24.61
C ASP A 14 -12.28 -24.23 -24.96
N SER A 15 -11.24 -25.04 -25.01
CA SER A 15 -9.83 -24.73 -25.14
C SER A 15 -9.41 -24.08 -26.48
N TYR A 16 -10.13 -23.07 -26.93
CA TYR A 16 -9.68 -22.21 -28.02
C TYR A 16 -8.94 -21.00 -27.43
N SER A 17 -7.73 -20.73 -27.92
CA SER A 17 -6.96 -19.53 -27.57
C SER A 17 -7.72 -18.29 -28.05
N ILE A 18 -8.55 -17.74 -27.18
CA ILE A 18 -9.24 -16.49 -27.43
C ILE A 18 -8.23 -15.37 -27.14
N HIS A 19 -7.75 -14.69 -28.18
CA HIS A 19 -6.95 -13.47 -28.10
C HIS A 19 -7.86 -12.24 -27.91
N ALA A 20 -8.74 -12.27 -26.94
CA ALA A 20 -9.63 -11.16 -26.65
C ALA A 20 -9.81 -11.01 -25.14
N SER A 21 -9.78 -9.78 -24.65
CA SER A 21 -10.04 -9.45 -23.26
C SER A 21 -11.41 -10.00 -22.82
N VAL A 22 -11.46 -10.58 -21.65
CA VAL A 22 -12.71 -11.03 -21.03
C VAL A 22 -13.29 -9.89 -20.22
N ASN A 23 -14.43 -9.36 -20.65
CA ASN A 23 -15.16 -8.31 -19.96
C ASN A 23 -16.34 -8.91 -19.20
N VAL A 24 -16.40 -8.66 -17.89
CA VAL A 24 -17.47 -9.10 -17.02
C VAL A 24 -18.22 -7.89 -16.49
N ASP A 25 -19.44 -7.68 -16.99
CA ASP A 25 -20.36 -6.63 -16.57
C ASP A 25 -21.65 -7.25 -15.98
N GLU A 26 -21.52 -8.39 -15.30
CA GLU A 26 -22.56 -9.14 -14.63
C GLU A 26 -22.15 -9.56 -13.23
N GLN A 27 -23.11 -9.89 -12.38
CA GLN A 27 -22.83 -10.33 -11.01
C GLN A 27 -22.55 -11.84 -10.92
N ASN A 28 -21.69 -12.22 -10.00
CA ASN A 28 -21.42 -13.61 -9.61
C ASN A 28 -20.88 -14.51 -10.73
N LYS A 29 -20.07 -13.97 -11.63
CA LYS A 29 -19.40 -14.76 -12.66
C LYS A 29 -18.31 -15.64 -12.06
N LYS A 30 -18.41 -16.96 -12.23
CA LYS A 30 -17.35 -17.88 -11.83
C LYS A 30 -16.30 -17.98 -12.95
N ILE A 31 -15.00 -17.80 -12.58
CA ILE A 31 -13.86 -17.93 -13.48
C ILE A 31 -13.13 -19.23 -13.11
N THR A 32 -12.95 -20.11 -14.08
CA THR A 32 -12.36 -21.44 -13.87
C THR A 32 -11.18 -21.76 -14.79
N ASN A 33 -10.97 -20.98 -15.84
CA ASN A 33 -9.95 -21.23 -16.86
C ASN A 33 -8.97 -20.08 -16.97
N ASN A 34 -7.77 -20.38 -17.43
CA ASN A 34 -6.76 -19.38 -17.77
C ASN A 34 -7.25 -18.40 -18.84
N ILE A 35 -6.77 -17.16 -18.76
CA ILE A 35 -7.16 -16.07 -19.66
C ILE A 35 -5.91 -15.61 -20.41
N ASN A 36 -5.93 -15.78 -21.74
CA ASN A 36 -4.79 -15.46 -22.60
C ASN A 36 -4.73 -13.99 -23.06
N ASP A 37 -5.32 -13.11 -22.28
CA ASP A 37 -5.38 -11.65 -22.46
C ASP A 37 -5.71 -11.02 -21.10
N SER A 38 -6.54 -9.99 -21.05
CA SER A 38 -6.96 -9.30 -19.82
C SER A 38 -8.32 -9.79 -19.30
N LEU A 39 -8.50 -9.73 -18.00
CA LEU A 39 -9.80 -9.86 -17.33
C LEU A 39 -10.21 -8.50 -16.76
N ASN A 40 -11.31 -7.95 -17.27
CA ASN A 40 -11.86 -6.69 -16.81
C ASN A 40 -13.23 -6.92 -16.14
N VAL A 41 -13.35 -6.50 -14.89
CA VAL A 41 -14.57 -6.67 -14.07
C VAL A 41 -15.18 -5.29 -13.80
N GLY A 42 -16.41 -5.08 -14.28
CA GLY A 42 -17.13 -3.83 -14.10
C GLY A 42 -16.57 -2.68 -14.94
N GLN A 43 -16.69 -2.79 -16.25
CA GLN A 43 -16.38 -1.70 -17.16
C GLN A 43 -17.57 -0.78 -17.42
N LYS A 44 -18.77 -1.31 -17.48
CA LYS A 44 -20.01 -0.60 -17.81
C LYS A 44 -21.06 -0.69 -16.72
N ASN A 45 -21.16 -1.83 -16.06
CA ASN A 45 -22.15 -2.12 -15.03
C ASN A 45 -21.47 -2.62 -13.77
N ASP A 46 -22.21 -2.61 -12.67
CA ASP A 46 -21.82 -3.30 -11.45
C ASP A 46 -21.61 -4.78 -11.73
N ALA A 47 -20.45 -5.30 -11.30
CA ALA A 47 -20.04 -6.66 -11.64
C ALA A 47 -19.34 -7.36 -10.48
N SER A 48 -19.39 -8.69 -10.50
CA SER A 48 -18.54 -9.47 -9.60
C SER A 48 -18.06 -10.77 -10.23
N VAL A 49 -16.84 -11.17 -9.85
CA VAL A 49 -16.25 -12.45 -10.24
C VAL A 49 -15.86 -13.27 -9.02
N LEU A 50 -15.88 -14.58 -9.17
CA LEU A 50 -15.49 -15.54 -8.15
C LEU A 50 -14.46 -16.53 -8.73
N PHE A 51 -13.31 -16.62 -8.06
CA PHE A 51 -12.34 -17.69 -8.19
C PHE A 51 -12.47 -18.57 -6.95
N ASP A 52 -12.89 -19.80 -7.11
CA ASP A 52 -13.24 -20.69 -6.01
C ASP A 52 -12.57 -22.05 -6.21
N SER A 53 -11.57 -22.35 -5.37
CA SER A 53 -10.78 -23.60 -5.43
C SER A 53 -10.14 -23.85 -6.81
N VAL A 54 -9.69 -22.81 -7.49
CA VAL A 54 -9.14 -22.89 -8.86
C VAL A 54 -7.74 -22.28 -8.93
N SER A 55 -6.99 -22.67 -9.96
CA SER A 55 -5.75 -22.02 -10.35
C SER A 55 -5.93 -21.35 -11.70
N VAL A 56 -5.82 -20.04 -11.77
CA VAL A 56 -6.10 -19.25 -12.98
C VAL A 56 -4.95 -18.28 -13.25
N ASN A 57 -4.41 -18.34 -14.45
CA ASN A 57 -3.39 -17.42 -14.96
C ASN A 57 -4.01 -16.44 -15.97
N ILE A 58 -3.78 -15.14 -15.75
CA ILE A 58 -4.22 -14.05 -16.61
C ILE A 58 -2.95 -13.44 -17.23
N LYS A 59 -2.88 -13.41 -18.56
CA LYS A 59 -1.66 -12.98 -19.25
C LYS A 59 -1.33 -11.52 -19.04
N ASP A 60 -2.33 -10.65 -19.14
CA ASP A 60 -2.14 -9.21 -19.14
C ASP A 60 -2.69 -8.57 -17.84
N TYR A 61 -3.78 -7.84 -17.93
CA TYR A 61 -4.36 -7.12 -16.81
C TYR A 61 -5.46 -7.92 -16.10
N PHE A 62 -5.43 -7.90 -14.78
CA PHE A 62 -6.59 -8.21 -13.95
C PHE A 62 -7.12 -6.89 -13.38
N SER A 63 -8.18 -6.37 -13.97
CA SER A 63 -8.69 -5.04 -13.69
C SER A 63 -10.08 -5.08 -13.07
N ILE A 64 -10.27 -4.36 -11.96
CA ILE A 64 -11.51 -4.32 -11.19
C ILE A 64 -11.98 -2.87 -11.09
N ALA A 65 -13.17 -2.57 -11.60
CA ALA A 65 -13.75 -1.23 -11.65
C ALA A 65 -12.91 -0.22 -12.45
N THR A 66 -12.54 -0.59 -13.67
CA THR A 66 -11.74 0.28 -14.58
C THR A 66 -12.59 1.21 -15.41
N CYS A 67 -13.89 1.01 -15.44
CA CYS A 67 -14.85 1.91 -16.11
C CYS A 67 -14.46 2.26 -17.56
N GLY A 68 -14.20 1.24 -18.38
CA GLY A 68 -13.89 1.41 -19.81
C GLY A 68 -12.42 1.66 -20.11
N GLY A 69 -11.53 1.50 -19.12
CA GLY A 69 -10.07 1.62 -19.31
C GLY A 69 -9.57 3.05 -19.51
N ASN A 70 -10.45 4.04 -19.29
CA ASN A 70 -10.10 5.45 -19.42
C ASN A 70 -11.06 6.28 -18.56
N SER A 71 -10.54 7.03 -17.59
CA SER A 71 -11.38 7.86 -16.69
C SER A 71 -12.19 8.92 -17.42
N SER A 72 -11.72 9.38 -18.58
CA SER A 72 -12.47 10.31 -19.45
C SER A 72 -13.68 9.65 -20.12
N GLN A 73 -13.72 8.31 -20.20
CA GLN A 73 -14.82 7.53 -20.76
C GLN A 73 -15.74 6.93 -19.70
N CYS A 74 -15.39 7.08 -18.41
CA CYS A 74 -16.22 6.59 -17.32
C CYS A 74 -17.50 7.42 -17.21
N THR A 75 -18.58 6.91 -17.77
CA THR A 75 -19.91 7.53 -17.67
C THR A 75 -20.58 7.24 -16.32
N ASN A 76 -20.13 6.22 -15.59
CA ASN A 76 -20.71 5.79 -14.31
C ASN A 76 -19.66 5.69 -13.21
N LYS A 77 -19.29 6.81 -12.60
CA LYS A 77 -18.37 6.87 -11.46
C LYS A 77 -18.90 6.20 -10.17
N SER A 78 -20.17 5.85 -10.11
CA SER A 78 -20.78 5.11 -9.00
C SER A 78 -20.71 3.60 -9.16
N LEU A 79 -20.20 3.10 -10.28
CA LEU A 79 -19.99 1.70 -10.57
C LEU A 79 -19.21 1.01 -9.45
N LYS A 80 -19.65 -0.21 -9.12
CA LYS A 80 -19.00 -1.07 -8.12
C LYS A 80 -18.63 -2.39 -8.76
N ALA A 81 -17.39 -2.78 -8.63
CA ALA A 81 -16.95 -4.08 -9.07
C ALA A 81 -16.18 -4.80 -7.95
N GLU A 82 -16.37 -6.11 -7.88
CA GLU A 82 -15.79 -6.95 -6.86
C GLU A 82 -15.19 -8.22 -7.46
N ALA A 83 -14.04 -8.62 -6.95
CA ALA A 83 -13.47 -9.92 -7.23
C ALA A 83 -13.18 -10.66 -5.93
N ASN A 84 -13.54 -11.94 -5.89
CA ASN A 84 -13.35 -12.80 -4.74
C ASN A 84 -12.47 -13.99 -5.14
N ILE A 85 -11.37 -14.20 -4.41
CA ILE A 85 -10.44 -15.32 -4.55
C ILE A 85 -10.53 -16.12 -3.25
N ASN A 86 -11.20 -17.28 -3.28
CA ASN A 86 -11.59 -18.02 -2.09
C ASN A 86 -11.19 -19.50 -2.15
N ASN A 87 -11.19 -20.16 -0.99
CA ASN A 87 -11.05 -21.61 -0.85
C ASN A 87 -9.76 -22.15 -1.49
N SER A 88 -8.62 -21.59 -1.08
CA SER A 88 -7.28 -21.97 -1.59
C SER A 88 -7.10 -21.75 -3.10
N ALA A 89 -7.89 -20.89 -3.73
CA ALA A 89 -7.69 -20.51 -5.12
C ALA A 89 -6.36 -19.76 -5.30
N THR A 90 -5.76 -19.90 -6.47
CA THR A 90 -4.54 -19.20 -6.85
C THR A 90 -4.77 -18.44 -8.15
N VAL A 91 -4.56 -17.14 -8.14
CA VAL A 91 -4.70 -16.28 -9.31
C VAL A 91 -3.37 -15.62 -9.61
N GLY A 92 -3.01 -15.55 -10.89
CA GLY A 92 -1.83 -14.83 -11.37
C GLY A 92 -2.19 -13.83 -12.46
N ALA A 93 -1.51 -12.66 -12.48
CA ALA A 93 -1.66 -11.65 -13.51
C ALA A 93 -0.36 -10.87 -13.72
N SER A 94 -0.12 -10.31 -14.92
CA SER A 94 1.00 -9.37 -15.10
C SER A 94 0.79 -8.12 -14.26
N VAL A 95 -0.37 -7.49 -14.36
CA VAL A 95 -0.73 -6.28 -13.61
C VAL A 95 -2.12 -6.46 -13.02
N THR A 96 -2.25 -6.19 -11.73
CA THR A 96 -3.54 -6.14 -11.06
C THR A 96 -3.90 -4.70 -10.71
N ILE A 97 -5.12 -4.27 -11.08
CA ILE A 97 -5.62 -2.91 -10.87
C ILE A 97 -6.96 -2.96 -10.13
N ILE A 98 -7.07 -2.25 -9.03
CA ILE A 98 -8.26 -2.24 -8.18
C ILE A 98 -8.77 -0.80 -8.02
N GLY A 99 -9.93 -0.49 -8.60
CA GLY A 99 -10.57 0.82 -8.45
C GLY A 99 -9.85 1.94 -9.20
N ASP A 100 -9.65 1.78 -10.51
CA ASP A 100 -8.98 2.78 -11.34
C ASP A 100 -9.81 4.05 -11.53
N ALA A 101 -11.06 3.92 -11.94
CA ALA A 101 -11.97 5.07 -12.16
C ALA A 101 -13.30 4.95 -11.40
N ALA A 102 -13.48 3.88 -10.65
CA ALA A 102 -14.71 3.60 -9.92
C ALA A 102 -14.39 2.82 -8.62
N LYS A 103 -15.39 2.24 -7.95
CA LYS A 103 -15.18 1.51 -6.68
C LYS A 103 -14.85 0.05 -6.94
N GLY A 104 -13.59 -0.33 -6.76
CA GLY A 104 -13.11 -1.70 -6.90
C GLY A 104 -12.80 -2.34 -5.56
N VAL A 105 -13.18 -3.61 -5.39
CA VAL A 105 -12.81 -4.41 -4.22
C VAL A 105 -12.24 -5.75 -4.68
N LEU A 106 -11.08 -6.10 -4.15
CA LEU A 106 -10.50 -7.43 -4.29
C LEU A 106 -10.41 -8.07 -2.91
N ASN A 107 -11.13 -9.18 -2.73
CA ASN A 107 -11.10 -9.99 -1.53
C ASN A 107 -10.31 -11.27 -1.79
N ILE A 108 -9.35 -11.57 -0.93
CA ILE A 108 -8.54 -12.78 -0.98
C ILE A 108 -8.67 -13.47 0.37
N ASN A 109 -9.35 -14.61 0.38
CA ASN A 109 -9.75 -15.28 1.61
C ASN A 109 -9.42 -16.78 1.58
N ASP A 110 -9.44 -17.40 2.76
CA ASP A 110 -9.41 -18.84 2.96
C ASP A 110 -8.19 -19.49 2.31
N SER A 111 -7.00 -19.03 2.72
CA SER A 111 -5.70 -19.54 2.26
C SER A 111 -5.44 -19.38 0.75
N SER A 112 -6.15 -18.45 0.12
CA SER A 112 -6.00 -18.16 -1.30
C SER A 112 -4.78 -17.28 -1.59
N LYS A 113 -4.38 -17.23 -2.86
CA LYS A 113 -3.16 -16.52 -3.26
C LYS A 113 -3.37 -15.69 -4.51
N LEU A 114 -2.78 -14.50 -4.52
CA LEU A 114 -2.61 -13.68 -5.71
C LEU A 114 -1.12 -13.48 -5.99
N TYR A 115 -0.71 -13.65 -7.25
CA TYR A 115 0.62 -13.31 -7.75
C TYR A 115 0.47 -12.26 -8.86
N THR A 116 1.22 -11.17 -8.79
CA THR A 116 1.18 -10.13 -9.81
C THR A 116 2.53 -9.41 -9.89
N GLN A 117 2.92 -8.91 -11.07
CA GLN A 117 4.18 -8.16 -11.18
C GLN A 117 4.01 -6.68 -10.78
N GLN A 118 2.83 -6.11 -10.95
CA GLN A 118 2.50 -4.80 -10.39
C GLN A 118 1.12 -4.84 -9.76
N LEU A 119 0.96 -4.14 -8.65
CA LEU A 119 -0.33 -4.01 -7.97
C LEU A 119 -0.68 -2.53 -7.79
N TRP A 120 -1.80 -2.12 -8.35
CA TRP A 120 -2.33 -0.77 -8.24
C TRP A 120 -3.64 -0.79 -7.47
N VAL A 121 -3.70 -0.03 -6.39
CA VAL A 121 -4.91 0.11 -5.56
C VAL A 121 -5.32 1.57 -5.54
N SER A 122 -6.42 1.90 -6.22
CA SER A 122 -6.94 3.24 -6.44
C SER A 122 -6.07 4.09 -7.40
N GLY A 123 -6.44 4.01 -8.66
CA GLY A 123 -5.78 4.70 -9.77
C GLY A 123 -4.63 3.92 -10.40
N ASN A 124 -4.45 4.09 -11.68
CA ASN A 124 -3.30 3.61 -12.43
C ASN A 124 -2.77 4.71 -13.36
N ASP A 125 -1.79 4.38 -14.20
CA ASP A 125 -1.12 5.32 -15.09
C ASP A 125 -1.92 5.71 -16.34
N ASN A 126 -2.94 4.94 -16.73
CA ASN A 126 -3.74 5.25 -17.93
C ASN A 126 -4.62 6.48 -17.77
N ASP A 127 -4.63 7.09 -16.59
CA ASP A 127 -5.31 8.34 -16.29
C ASP A 127 -4.50 9.59 -16.69
N ILE A 128 -3.73 9.48 -17.78
CA ILE A 128 -2.80 10.51 -18.30
C ILE A 128 -3.50 11.81 -18.72
N ASN A 129 -4.80 11.81 -18.88
CA ASN A 129 -5.55 13.00 -19.27
C ASN A 129 -6.07 13.80 -18.07
N ASN A 130 -5.18 14.19 -17.18
CA ASN A 130 -5.09 15.49 -16.51
C ASN A 130 -6.35 16.17 -15.96
N ASN A 131 -7.35 15.46 -15.50
CA ASN A 131 -8.29 16.10 -14.60
C ASN A 131 -8.31 15.35 -13.26
N ALA A 132 -7.40 15.75 -12.40
CA ALA A 132 -7.18 15.27 -11.04
C ALA A 132 -8.39 15.38 -10.10
N THR A 133 -9.56 15.53 -10.62
CA THR A 133 -10.83 15.52 -9.90
C THR A 133 -11.49 14.13 -9.95
N ASN A 134 -10.71 13.05 -10.00
CA ASN A 134 -11.27 11.70 -9.98
C ASN A 134 -11.82 11.35 -8.61
N ASP A 135 -12.95 11.93 -8.28
CA ASP A 135 -13.72 11.61 -7.07
C ASP A 135 -14.27 10.16 -7.06
N GLY A 136 -14.03 9.39 -8.12
CA GLY A 136 -14.53 8.03 -8.29
C GLY A 136 -13.55 6.91 -7.93
N SER A 137 -12.23 7.14 -8.05
CA SER A 137 -11.24 6.10 -7.75
C SER A 137 -11.22 5.71 -6.28
N ASN A 138 -11.67 4.50 -5.97
CA ASN A 138 -11.60 3.91 -4.63
C ASN A 138 -11.28 2.43 -4.79
N GLY A 139 -10.03 2.06 -4.57
CA GLY A 139 -9.58 0.68 -4.57
C GLY A 139 -9.51 0.13 -3.16
N LYS A 140 -9.95 -1.10 -2.96
CA LYS A 140 -9.81 -1.80 -1.70
C LYS A 140 -9.30 -3.22 -1.91
N LEU A 141 -8.16 -3.54 -1.29
CA LEU A 141 -7.58 -4.86 -1.22
C LEU A 141 -7.77 -5.41 0.20
N LEU A 142 -8.40 -6.57 0.32
CA LEU A 142 -8.62 -7.28 1.56
C LEU A 142 -7.95 -8.64 1.50
N ILE A 143 -7.05 -8.93 2.44
CA ILE A 143 -6.29 -10.18 2.54
C ILE A 143 -6.58 -10.76 3.92
N ASN A 144 -7.35 -11.84 3.96
CA ASN A 144 -7.85 -12.41 5.21
C ASN A 144 -7.66 -13.94 5.27
N ASN A 145 -7.78 -14.51 6.47
CA ASN A 145 -7.85 -15.95 6.69
C ASN A 145 -6.67 -16.72 6.08
N ASN A 146 -5.43 -16.40 6.52
CA ASN A 146 -4.18 -17.01 6.06
C ASN A 146 -3.91 -16.88 4.56
N SER A 147 -4.48 -15.89 3.91
CA SER A 147 -4.30 -15.63 2.48
C SER A 147 -3.03 -14.84 2.20
N LYS A 148 -2.57 -14.88 0.96
CA LYS A 148 -1.29 -14.29 0.60
C LYS A 148 -1.37 -13.51 -0.71
N VAL A 149 -0.70 -12.36 -0.75
CA VAL A 149 -0.48 -11.58 -1.97
C VAL A 149 1.02 -11.44 -2.18
N TYR A 150 1.46 -11.77 -3.39
CA TYR A 150 2.85 -11.64 -3.81
C TYR A 150 2.93 -10.68 -5.00
N VAL A 151 3.54 -9.53 -4.78
CA VAL A 151 3.91 -8.61 -5.85
C VAL A 151 5.34 -8.93 -6.24
N VAL A 152 5.51 -9.64 -7.36
CA VAL A 152 6.77 -10.29 -7.74
C VAL A 152 7.48 -9.55 -8.86
N SER A 153 8.80 -9.58 -8.88
CA SER A 153 9.60 -8.95 -9.94
C SER A 153 9.60 -9.73 -11.26
N SER A 154 9.29 -11.04 -11.24
CA SER A 154 9.14 -11.85 -12.44
C SER A 154 8.10 -12.96 -12.26
N GLN A 155 7.55 -13.46 -13.37
CA GLN A 155 6.65 -14.62 -13.36
C GLN A 155 7.30 -15.88 -12.79
N ASP A 156 8.62 -16.02 -12.90
CA ASP A 156 9.34 -17.20 -12.41
C ASP A 156 9.26 -17.34 -10.88
N GLN A 157 8.88 -16.28 -10.16
CA GLN A 157 8.61 -16.29 -8.72
C GLN A 157 7.18 -16.73 -8.37
N SER A 158 6.38 -17.11 -9.36
CA SER A 158 5.00 -17.56 -9.20
C SER A 158 4.83 -19.04 -9.57
N PRO A 159 3.75 -19.71 -9.15
CA PRO A 159 3.46 -21.08 -9.56
C PRO A 159 3.11 -21.22 -11.06
N PHE A 160 2.96 -20.10 -11.76
CA PHE A 160 2.62 -20.03 -13.18
C PHE A 160 3.86 -20.00 -14.11
N ASN A 161 5.07 -20.19 -13.58
CA ASN A 161 6.31 -20.12 -14.33
C ASN A 161 6.41 -21.15 -15.50
N ASN A 162 5.74 -22.29 -15.38
CA ASN A 162 5.66 -23.34 -16.40
C ASN A 162 4.38 -23.31 -17.22
N ASP A 163 3.52 -22.30 -17.02
CA ASP A 163 2.27 -22.15 -17.78
C ASP A 163 2.57 -21.75 -19.23
N ASN A 164 1.77 -22.25 -20.17
CA ASN A 164 1.85 -21.84 -21.58
C ASN A 164 1.45 -20.37 -21.78
N ILE A 165 0.78 -19.78 -20.80
CA ILE A 165 0.41 -18.36 -20.79
C ILE A 165 1.50 -17.59 -20.07
N ARG A 166 2.39 -16.95 -20.83
CA ARG A 166 3.43 -16.07 -20.29
C ARG A 166 2.89 -14.67 -20.06
N TRP A 167 3.22 -14.10 -18.92
CA TRP A 167 2.88 -12.72 -18.59
C TRP A 167 3.52 -11.74 -19.55
N ASN A 168 2.84 -10.68 -19.85
CA ASN A 168 3.26 -9.68 -20.80
C ASN A 168 4.15 -8.61 -20.14
N ASN A 169 5.44 -8.83 -20.14
CA ASN A 169 6.39 -7.88 -19.55
C ASN A 169 6.38 -6.49 -20.21
N THR A 170 5.83 -6.35 -21.44
CA THR A 170 5.74 -5.05 -22.11
C THR A 170 4.80 -4.12 -21.36
N ILE A 171 3.68 -4.62 -20.82
CA ILE A 171 2.72 -3.79 -20.06
C ILE A 171 3.27 -3.38 -18.70
N VAL A 172 4.11 -4.22 -18.08
CA VAL A 172 4.78 -3.91 -16.81
C VAL A 172 5.85 -2.84 -17.00
N ASN A 173 6.54 -2.87 -18.15
CA ASN A 173 7.58 -1.90 -18.50
C ASN A 173 7.05 -0.69 -19.28
N SER A 174 5.75 -0.62 -19.55
CA SER A 174 5.13 0.56 -20.17
C SER A 174 5.20 1.76 -19.22
N ASN A 175 4.88 2.95 -19.73
CA ASN A 175 5.05 4.23 -19.02
C ASN A 175 4.15 4.39 -17.77
N ASN A 176 4.26 3.49 -16.81
CA ASN A 176 3.48 3.53 -15.56
C ASN A 176 4.07 4.58 -14.61
N ASN A 177 3.79 5.84 -14.85
CA ASN A 177 4.29 6.96 -14.06
C ASN A 177 3.73 6.95 -12.63
N ILE A 178 4.61 6.99 -11.65
CA ILE A 178 4.28 7.16 -10.24
C ILE A 178 4.19 8.66 -9.93
N ASN A 179 5.25 9.39 -10.28
CA ASN A 179 5.35 10.83 -10.07
C ASN A 179 6.43 11.40 -11.01
N GLY A 180 6.05 12.20 -11.99
CA GLY A 180 6.99 12.82 -12.95
C GLY A 180 7.79 11.79 -13.74
N SER A 181 9.09 11.71 -13.49
CA SER A 181 10.00 10.79 -14.17
C SER A 181 10.08 9.39 -13.54
N ASN A 182 9.50 9.19 -12.35
CA ASN A 182 9.53 7.91 -11.67
C ASN A 182 8.45 6.98 -12.20
N LYS A 183 8.86 5.81 -12.64
CA LYS A 183 7.96 4.77 -13.19
C LYS A 183 7.87 3.61 -12.23
N ALA A 184 6.67 3.01 -12.12
CA ALA A 184 6.52 1.74 -11.46
C ALA A 184 7.24 0.65 -12.26
N VAL A 185 7.92 -0.23 -11.56
CA VAL A 185 8.61 -1.39 -12.12
C VAL A 185 7.97 -2.69 -11.64
N ALA A 186 8.40 -3.82 -12.17
CA ALA A 186 7.94 -5.11 -11.66
C ALA A 186 8.35 -5.28 -10.18
N GLY A 187 7.41 -5.70 -9.38
CA GLY A 187 7.57 -5.83 -7.94
C GLY A 187 7.00 -4.66 -7.13
N ASP A 188 6.54 -3.58 -7.76
CA ASP A 188 5.97 -2.43 -7.07
C ASP A 188 4.49 -2.61 -6.73
N LEU A 189 4.16 -2.10 -5.54
CA LEU A 189 2.78 -1.84 -5.13
C LEU A 189 2.56 -0.33 -5.04
N VAL A 190 1.58 0.18 -5.79
CA VAL A 190 1.19 1.60 -5.77
C VAL A 190 -0.21 1.73 -5.15
N LEU A 191 -0.32 2.49 -4.09
CA LEU A 191 -1.55 2.71 -3.32
C LEU A 191 -1.97 4.18 -3.38
N GLY A 192 -3.17 4.45 -3.88
CA GLY A 192 -3.75 5.79 -3.86
C GLY A 192 -3.06 6.77 -4.78
N LYS A 193 -2.88 6.44 -6.06
CA LYS A 193 -2.34 7.38 -7.05
C LYS A 193 -3.32 8.53 -7.30
N THR A 194 -4.58 8.24 -7.58
CA THR A 194 -5.59 9.25 -7.95
C THR A 194 -6.75 9.36 -6.95
N GLY A 195 -6.86 8.47 -5.99
CA GLY A 195 -7.97 8.40 -5.05
C GLY A 195 -7.61 7.78 -3.71
N ASN A 196 -8.61 7.31 -2.97
CA ASN A 196 -8.42 6.55 -1.74
C ASN A 196 -8.06 5.11 -2.05
N GLY A 197 -6.85 4.69 -1.68
CA GLY A 197 -6.47 3.30 -1.67
C GLY A 197 -6.55 2.72 -0.26
N ILE A 198 -7.09 1.52 -0.12
CA ILE A 198 -7.20 0.82 1.16
C ILE A 198 -6.60 -0.57 1.01
N ILE A 199 -5.68 -0.91 1.89
CA ILE A 199 -5.15 -2.27 2.05
C ILE A 199 -5.42 -2.71 3.49
N GLU A 200 -6.06 -3.87 3.64
CA GLU A 200 -6.23 -4.54 4.93
C GLU A 200 -5.63 -5.93 4.86
N VAL A 201 -4.71 -6.23 5.79
CA VAL A 201 -4.05 -7.55 5.92
C VAL A 201 -4.37 -8.08 7.30
N LYS A 202 -5.19 -9.10 7.39
CA LYS A 202 -5.76 -9.61 8.64
C LYS A 202 -5.71 -11.13 8.75
N ASP A 203 -5.91 -11.62 9.96
CA ASP A 203 -6.09 -13.03 10.26
C ASP A 203 -4.93 -13.90 9.77
N SER A 204 -3.70 -13.55 10.21
CA SER A 204 -2.45 -14.25 9.88
C SER A 204 -2.13 -14.29 8.39
N SER A 205 -2.58 -13.29 7.65
CA SER A 205 -2.35 -13.17 6.21
C SER A 205 -1.02 -12.46 5.89
N GLU A 206 -0.59 -12.55 4.65
CA GLU A 206 0.70 -12.01 4.20
C GLU A 206 0.55 -11.14 2.95
N LEU A 207 1.30 -10.05 2.92
CA LEU A 207 1.52 -9.22 1.73
C LEU A 207 3.02 -9.07 1.51
N ASP A 208 3.53 -9.64 0.43
CA ASP A 208 4.95 -9.55 0.04
C ASP A 208 5.10 -8.69 -1.20
N VAL A 209 5.88 -7.63 -1.09
CA VAL A 209 6.21 -6.68 -2.15
C VAL A 209 7.70 -6.82 -2.45
N SER A 210 8.04 -7.32 -3.64
CA SER A 210 9.44 -7.64 -3.98
C SER A 210 10.29 -6.42 -4.33
N HIS A 211 9.68 -5.25 -4.53
CA HIS A 211 10.36 -3.98 -4.74
C HIS A 211 9.74 -2.91 -3.82
N ASP A 212 9.16 -1.83 -4.31
CA ASP A 212 8.74 -0.69 -3.50
C ASP A 212 7.24 -0.69 -3.17
N LEU A 213 6.91 -0.18 -1.99
CA LEU A 213 5.55 0.18 -1.59
C LEU A 213 5.40 1.70 -1.64
N ILE A 214 4.59 2.20 -2.57
CA ILE A 214 4.50 3.63 -2.88
C ILE A 214 3.08 4.11 -2.63
N VAL A 215 2.92 5.10 -1.74
CA VAL A 215 1.61 5.51 -1.23
C VAL A 215 1.35 6.99 -1.45
N SER A 216 0.15 7.31 -1.93
CA SER A 216 -0.34 8.70 -2.12
C SER A 216 0.57 9.54 -3.01
N THR A 217 0.82 9.05 -4.23
CA THR A 217 1.74 9.70 -5.16
C THR A 217 1.13 10.89 -5.90
N GLY A 218 -0.20 10.97 -6.01
CA GLY A 218 -0.87 11.98 -6.84
C GLY A 218 -0.66 11.76 -8.34
N VAL A 219 -1.25 12.64 -9.13
CA VAL A 219 -1.01 12.75 -10.57
C VAL A 219 -0.02 13.89 -10.80
N ASP A 220 0.78 13.83 -11.85
CA ASP A 220 1.75 14.88 -12.19
C ASP A 220 1.15 16.28 -12.11
N GLY A 221 1.72 17.10 -11.23
CA GLY A 221 1.28 18.49 -11.02
C GLY A 221 -0.01 18.67 -10.20
N ALA A 222 -0.69 17.60 -9.78
CA ALA A 222 -1.88 17.68 -8.95
C ALA A 222 -1.70 17.00 -7.60
N PRO A 223 -2.11 17.65 -6.49
CA PRO A 223 -1.97 17.07 -5.16
C PRO A 223 -2.98 15.93 -4.95
N ASN A 224 -2.55 14.83 -4.34
CA ASN A 224 -3.47 13.81 -3.83
C ASN A 224 -3.90 14.17 -2.40
N THR A 225 -5.07 14.76 -2.26
CA THR A 225 -5.61 15.18 -0.96
C THR A 225 -6.38 14.08 -0.23
N LYS A 226 -6.55 12.91 -0.85
CA LYS A 226 -7.27 11.79 -0.25
C LYS A 226 -6.32 10.90 0.55
N ALA A 227 -6.78 10.44 1.71
CA ALA A 227 -6.01 9.55 2.54
C ALA A 227 -5.98 8.13 1.97
N SER A 228 -4.80 7.54 1.88
CA SER A 228 -4.64 6.11 1.66
C SER A 228 -4.40 5.40 3.00
N THR A 229 -4.93 4.20 3.14
CA THR A 229 -4.89 3.46 4.40
C THR A 229 -4.25 2.09 4.24
N ILE A 230 -3.38 1.74 5.18
CA ILE A 230 -2.83 0.39 5.35
C ILE A 230 -3.15 -0.04 6.78
N ASP A 231 -3.90 -1.13 6.93
CA ASP A 231 -4.27 -1.72 8.22
C ASP A 231 -3.75 -3.15 8.29
N ILE A 232 -2.83 -3.41 9.22
CA ILE A 232 -2.19 -4.72 9.43
C ILE A 232 -2.58 -5.19 10.82
N ASP A 233 -3.31 -6.29 10.91
CA ASP A 233 -3.90 -6.75 12.16
C ASP A 233 -3.79 -8.28 12.32
N SER A 234 -4.08 -8.75 13.52
CA SER A 234 -4.28 -10.18 13.82
C SER A 234 -3.10 -11.07 13.39
N LYS A 235 -1.87 -10.73 13.83
CA LYS A 235 -0.61 -11.47 13.55
C LYS A 235 -0.26 -11.54 12.06
N SER A 236 -0.77 -10.64 11.25
CA SER A 236 -0.46 -10.58 9.83
C SER A 236 0.89 -9.95 9.55
N ASN A 237 1.44 -10.23 8.37
CA ASN A 237 2.76 -9.79 7.99
C ASN A 237 2.73 -9.00 6.68
N VAL A 238 3.48 -7.91 6.63
CA VAL A 238 3.78 -7.19 5.40
C VAL A 238 5.29 -7.13 5.24
N THR A 239 5.79 -7.58 4.09
CA THR A 239 7.21 -7.50 3.72
C THR A 239 7.36 -6.62 2.49
N VAL A 240 8.28 -5.67 2.54
CA VAL A 240 8.68 -4.81 1.41
C VAL A 240 10.18 -4.97 1.24
N ASN A 241 10.63 -5.55 0.12
CA ASN A 241 12.06 -5.79 -0.10
C ASN A 241 12.82 -4.54 -0.60
N GLY A 242 12.10 -3.54 -1.11
CA GLY A 242 12.62 -2.21 -1.44
C GLY A 242 12.27 -1.17 -0.37
N ASP A 243 11.94 0.02 -0.83
CA ASP A 243 11.59 1.16 0.00
C ASP A 243 10.07 1.26 0.24
N MET A 244 9.69 1.85 1.37
CA MET A 244 8.32 2.34 1.59
C MET A 244 8.31 3.85 1.49
N LEU A 245 7.58 4.38 0.51
CA LEU A 245 7.42 5.81 0.26
C LEU A 245 5.96 6.22 0.51
N GLY A 246 5.73 7.16 1.41
CA GLY A 246 4.38 7.57 1.78
C GLY A 246 4.14 9.07 1.75
N GLY A 247 2.96 9.51 1.25
CA GLY A 247 2.66 10.94 1.15
C GLY A 247 3.61 11.67 0.21
N VAL A 248 3.95 11.06 -0.92
CA VAL A 248 5.00 11.53 -1.85
C VAL A 248 4.55 12.79 -2.61
N SER A 249 3.27 12.89 -2.92
CA SER A 249 2.74 14.09 -3.59
C SER A 249 2.50 15.24 -2.61
N ALA A 250 2.42 16.44 -3.15
CA ALA A 250 1.95 17.58 -2.37
C ALA A 250 0.57 17.29 -1.76
N SER A 251 0.42 17.56 -0.45
CA SER A 251 -0.77 17.24 0.35
C SER A 251 -1.12 15.75 0.40
N GLY A 252 -0.19 14.86 0.09
CA GLY A 252 -0.39 13.40 0.19
C GLY A 252 -0.71 12.96 1.60
N LYS A 253 -1.64 12.02 1.77
CA LYS A 253 -2.09 11.54 3.07
C LYS A 253 -1.93 10.03 3.20
N LEU A 254 -1.35 9.59 4.32
CA LEU A 254 -1.19 8.18 4.66
C LEU A 254 -1.64 7.91 6.09
N SER A 255 -2.44 6.86 6.27
CA SER A 255 -2.70 6.26 7.56
C SER A 255 -2.20 4.81 7.55
N LEU A 256 -1.15 4.53 8.31
CA LEU A 256 -0.64 3.18 8.56
C LEU A 256 -1.00 2.78 9.99
N THR A 257 -1.71 1.68 10.14
CA THR A 257 -2.07 1.11 11.44
C THR A 257 -1.60 -0.33 11.56
N MET A 258 -0.96 -0.66 12.67
CA MET A 258 -0.50 -2.01 12.99
C MET A 258 -1.01 -2.40 14.38
N LYS A 259 -1.65 -3.58 14.48
CA LYS A 259 -2.28 -4.04 15.73
C LYS A 259 -2.06 -5.54 15.94
N THR A 260 -2.31 -5.97 17.18
CA THR A 260 -2.48 -7.39 17.54
C THR A 260 -1.30 -8.26 17.07
N ALA A 261 -0.09 -7.88 17.51
CA ALA A 261 1.15 -8.58 17.19
C ALA A 261 1.42 -8.75 15.67
N SER A 262 0.97 -7.81 14.87
CA SER A 262 1.28 -7.76 13.44
C SER A 262 2.72 -7.30 13.18
N ASN A 263 3.26 -7.64 12.02
CA ASN A 263 4.62 -7.31 11.66
C ASN A 263 4.68 -6.59 10.31
N MET A 264 5.56 -5.59 10.22
CA MET A 264 5.96 -4.98 8.96
C MET A 264 7.47 -4.96 8.85
N ASN A 265 7.99 -5.49 7.76
CA ASN A 265 9.42 -5.55 7.50
C ASN A 265 9.73 -4.84 6.18
N VAL A 266 10.43 -3.71 6.25
CA VAL A 266 10.88 -2.95 5.08
C VAL A 266 12.40 -3.07 5.02
N MET A 267 12.93 -3.73 3.99
CA MET A 267 14.37 -3.96 3.87
C MET A 267 15.14 -2.69 3.47
N GLY A 268 14.50 -1.79 2.76
CA GLY A 268 15.02 -0.48 2.37
C GLY A 268 14.74 0.62 3.39
N ASN A 269 14.47 1.80 2.88
CA ASN A 269 14.10 2.98 3.67
C ASN A 269 12.58 3.03 3.89
N VAL A 270 12.18 3.64 4.99
CA VAL A 270 10.82 4.14 5.18
C VAL A 270 10.89 5.66 5.15
N SER A 271 10.30 6.29 4.12
CA SER A 271 10.26 7.75 3.97
C SER A 271 8.81 8.19 3.81
N VAL A 272 8.23 8.76 4.86
CA VAL A 272 6.82 9.14 4.86
C VAL A 272 6.64 10.63 5.15
N GLY A 273 5.72 11.25 4.39
CA GLY A 273 5.53 12.70 4.45
C GLY A 273 6.59 13.48 3.68
N THR A 274 7.03 12.96 2.54
CA THR A 274 8.05 13.60 1.69
C THR A 274 7.48 14.72 0.84
N GLY A 275 6.20 14.66 0.53
CA GLY A 275 5.51 15.72 -0.20
C GLY A 275 5.26 16.96 0.65
N ASN A 276 5.28 18.13 0.03
CA ASN A 276 4.95 19.38 0.72
C ASN A 276 3.51 19.35 1.25
N LYS A 277 3.29 19.76 2.50
CA LYS A 277 1.98 19.76 3.19
C LYS A 277 1.35 18.37 3.31
N SER A 278 2.13 17.32 3.33
CA SER A 278 1.62 15.97 3.56
C SER A 278 1.08 15.79 5.00
N ASP A 279 0.18 14.82 5.17
CA ASP A 279 -0.47 14.51 6.45
C ASP A 279 -0.37 13.00 6.71
N ILE A 280 0.46 12.64 7.68
CA ILE A 280 0.87 11.26 7.92
C ILE A 280 0.46 10.81 9.32
N SER A 281 -0.13 9.62 9.40
CA SER A 281 -0.39 8.93 10.64
C SER A 281 0.21 7.53 10.62
N VAL A 282 1.09 7.25 11.57
CA VAL A 282 1.62 5.90 11.83
C VAL A 282 1.26 5.52 13.24
N ALA A 283 0.48 4.45 13.39
CA ALA A 283 0.03 3.94 14.68
C ALA A 283 0.38 2.45 14.82
N MET A 284 1.04 2.10 15.91
CA MET A 284 1.41 0.73 16.25
C MET A 284 0.92 0.42 17.65
N SER A 285 0.21 -0.69 17.84
CA SER A 285 -0.28 -1.12 19.14
C SER A 285 -0.20 -2.64 19.33
N ASP A 286 -0.41 -3.08 20.57
CA ASP A 286 -0.65 -4.45 20.92
C ASP A 286 0.49 -5.41 20.44
N LYS A 287 1.73 -5.07 20.76
CA LYS A 287 2.95 -5.85 20.46
C LYS A 287 3.28 -5.96 18.97
N SER A 288 2.82 -4.99 18.17
CA SER A 288 3.21 -4.93 16.77
C SER A 288 4.69 -4.56 16.61
N VAL A 289 5.30 -5.01 15.53
CA VAL A 289 6.71 -4.76 15.26
C VAL A 289 6.89 -4.23 13.85
N MET A 290 7.57 -3.08 13.74
CA MET A 290 8.09 -2.59 12.45
C MET A 290 9.60 -2.67 12.47
N HIS A 291 10.17 -3.31 11.46
CA HIS A 291 11.61 -3.34 11.21
C HIS A 291 11.93 -2.60 9.92
N VAL A 292 12.91 -1.70 9.98
CA VAL A 292 13.40 -0.90 8.85
C VAL A 292 14.88 -1.22 8.64
N GLY A 293 15.20 -1.75 7.48
CA GLY A 293 16.56 -2.19 7.14
C GLY A 293 17.56 -1.05 6.94
N ASN A 294 17.08 0.11 6.47
CA ASN A 294 17.88 1.33 6.31
C ASN A 294 17.32 2.47 7.16
N ASN A 295 17.03 3.62 6.58
CA ASN A 295 16.60 4.83 7.30
C ASN A 295 15.09 4.88 7.52
N PHE A 296 14.69 5.52 8.61
CA PHE A 296 13.30 5.85 8.91
C PHE A 296 13.11 7.35 9.01
N ASP A 297 12.41 7.93 8.05
CA ASP A 297 12.21 9.37 7.95
C ASP A 297 10.71 9.70 7.95
N ILE A 298 10.29 10.59 8.84
CA ILE A 298 8.90 11.02 8.96
C ILE A 298 8.79 12.55 8.96
N ALA A 299 7.82 13.09 8.19
CA ALA A 299 7.59 14.53 7.98
C ALA A 299 8.82 15.25 7.39
N THR A 300 9.34 14.71 6.27
CA THR A 300 10.52 15.29 5.61
C THR A 300 10.18 16.39 4.61
N GLY A 301 8.92 16.45 4.15
CA GLY A 301 8.43 17.53 3.28
C GLY A 301 8.16 18.82 4.06
N SER A 302 8.32 19.96 3.40
CA SER A 302 8.02 21.25 4.01
C SER A 302 6.53 21.38 4.38
N ASN A 303 6.24 22.01 5.54
CA ASN A 303 4.90 22.20 6.07
C ASN A 303 4.12 20.85 6.28
N SER A 304 4.82 19.74 6.39
CA SER A 304 4.21 18.43 6.62
C SER A 304 3.75 18.27 8.07
N VAL A 305 2.69 17.49 8.25
CA VAL A 305 2.19 17.13 9.56
C VAL A 305 2.29 15.62 9.72
N ALA A 306 2.81 15.18 10.87
CA ALA A 306 2.89 13.77 11.17
C ALA A 306 2.45 13.44 12.60
N THR A 307 1.84 12.27 12.76
CA THR A 307 1.58 11.67 14.06
C THR A 307 2.20 10.27 14.08
N LEU A 308 3.07 10.02 15.04
CA LEU A 308 3.67 8.72 15.30
C LEU A 308 3.19 8.25 16.68
N THR A 309 2.42 7.19 16.74
CA THR A 309 1.97 6.60 18.00
C THR A 309 2.47 5.17 18.09
N ILE A 310 3.20 4.85 19.16
CA ILE A 310 3.68 3.50 19.44
C ILE A 310 3.26 3.14 20.86
N ASP A 311 2.39 2.15 20.97
CA ASP A 311 1.84 1.66 22.23
C ASP A 311 2.13 0.16 22.39
N ASP A 312 2.79 -0.24 23.48
CA ASP A 312 3.22 -1.65 23.70
C ASP A 312 3.80 -2.33 22.43
N SER A 313 4.58 -1.60 21.64
CA SER A 313 5.04 -2.01 20.32
C SER A 313 6.46 -1.56 20.04
N LYS A 314 7.05 -2.04 18.95
CA LYS A 314 8.47 -1.81 18.67
C LYS A 314 8.71 -1.31 17.23
N LEU A 315 9.41 -0.18 17.10
CA LEU A 315 10.05 0.28 15.87
C LEU A 315 11.58 0.06 15.98
N SER A 316 12.13 -0.72 15.07
CA SER A 316 13.57 -1.03 15.00
C SER A 316 14.15 -0.57 13.68
N VAL A 317 15.19 0.25 13.71
CA VAL A 317 15.79 0.89 12.53
C VAL A 317 17.28 0.55 12.48
N ASN A 318 17.75 -0.04 11.37
CA ASN A 318 19.17 -0.35 11.18
C ASN A 318 19.98 0.84 10.64
N GLY A 319 19.33 1.85 10.09
CA GLY A 319 19.95 3.10 9.64
C GLY A 319 19.73 4.25 10.62
N SER A 320 19.75 5.45 10.09
CA SER A 320 19.42 6.68 10.83
C SER A 320 17.92 6.92 10.84
N SER A 321 17.44 7.68 11.81
CA SER A 321 16.05 8.10 11.90
C SER A 321 15.94 9.62 11.92
N SER A 322 15.01 10.18 11.17
CA SER A 322 14.69 11.61 11.17
C SER A 322 13.20 11.81 11.51
N ILE A 323 12.94 12.53 12.58
CA ILE A 323 11.58 12.84 13.04
C ILE A 323 11.36 14.35 12.94
N GLY A 324 10.58 14.80 11.92
CA GLY A 324 10.37 16.20 11.64
C GLY A 324 11.61 16.89 11.06
N SER A 325 12.04 16.47 9.87
CA SER A 325 13.19 17.08 9.18
C SER A 325 12.82 18.10 8.11
N GLY A 326 11.54 18.20 7.74
CA GLY A 326 11.07 19.21 6.78
C GLY A 326 10.89 20.58 7.41
N ASN A 327 11.24 21.65 6.68
CA ASN A 327 11.03 23.01 7.16
C ASN A 327 9.56 23.30 7.46
N ASP A 328 9.27 24.03 8.52
CA ASP A 328 7.93 24.36 9.00
C ASP A 328 7.06 23.11 9.26
N SER A 329 7.65 21.93 9.42
CA SER A 329 6.92 20.70 9.70
C SER A 329 6.47 20.60 11.17
N ARG A 330 5.44 19.81 11.41
CA ARG A 330 4.92 19.53 12.75
C ARG A 330 4.77 18.04 12.96
N THR A 331 5.42 17.54 14.01
CA THR A 331 5.36 16.11 14.35
C THR A 331 4.91 15.92 15.79
N LYS A 332 3.96 15.03 16.01
CA LYS A 332 3.59 14.54 17.32
C LYS A 332 3.98 13.08 17.46
N ALA A 333 4.85 12.76 18.41
CA ALA A 333 5.29 11.40 18.69
C ALA A 333 4.87 10.98 20.10
N ASN A 334 4.14 9.86 20.23
CA ASN A 334 3.68 9.32 21.51
C ASN A 334 4.18 7.88 21.64
N LEU A 335 4.99 7.64 22.65
CA LEU A 335 5.49 6.31 23.04
C LEU A 335 4.90 5.97 24.41
N THR A 336 4.13 4.88 24.50
CA THR A 336 3.42 4.49 25.72
C THR A 336 3.53 2.99 25.99
N ASN A 337 3.35 2.60 27.26
CA ASN A 337 3.14 1.23 27.69
C ASN A 337 4.26 0.23 27.32
N GLY A 338 5.52 0.63 27.43
CA GLY A 338 6.65 -0.25 27.06
C GLY A 338 7.06 -0.14 25.59
N ALA A 339 6.55 0.85 24.87
CA ALA A 339 6.95 1.11 23.50
C ALA A 339 8.45 1.37 23.35
N THR A 340 9.01 0.96 22.25
CA THR A 340 10.42 1.14 21.98
C THR A 340 10.66 1.66 20.56
N ILE A 341 11.46 2.74 20.45
CA ILE A 341 12.16 3.08 19.21
C ILE A 341 13.63 2.75 19.44
N SER A 342 14.23 1.93 18.57
CA SER A 342 15.63 1.57 18.64
C SER A 342 16.32 1.79 17.30
N GLY A 343 17.40 2.57 17.27
CA GLY A 343 18.24 2.83 16.11
C GLY A 343 19.66 2.26 16.29
N THR A 344 20.30 1.81 15.22
CA THR A 344 21.72 1.44 15.24
C THR A 344 22.63 2.61 14.83
N LYS A 345 22.08 3.65 14.22
CA LYS A 345 22.77 4.89 13.84
C LYS A 345 22.05 6.09 14.48
N ASP A 346 22.27 7.27 13.94
CA ASP A 346 21.82 8.52 14.53
C ASP A 346 20.29 8.64 14.54
N ILE A 347 19.76 9.27 15.59
CA ILE A 347 18.37 9.72 15.65
C ILE A 347 18.37 11.24 15.72
N ASN A 348 17.69 11.86 14.75
CA ASN A 348 17.59 13.29 14.61
C ASN A 348 16.13 13.73 14.81
N ILE A 349 15.91 14.69 15.67
CA ILE A 349 14.58 15.20 16.00
C ILE A 349 14.56 16.71 15.73
N ALA A 350 13.66 17.19 14.87
CA ALA A 350 13.51 18.59 14.47
C ALA A 350 14.77 19.19 13.82
N GLU A 351 15.22 18.59 12.71
CA GLU A 351 16.38 19.09 11.95
C GLU A 351 16.03 20.24 10.99
N GLY A 352 14.78 20.32 10.53
CA GLY A 352 14.33 21.37 9.62
C GLY A 352 14.19 22.72 10.32
N ASP A 353 14.34 23.81 9.56
CA ASP A 353 14.12 25.16 10.09
C ASP A 353 12.64 25.37 10.49
N SER A 354 12.39 26.05 11.60
CA SER A 354 11.05 26.33 12.14
C SER A 354 10.19 25.07 12.38
N THR A 355 10.82 23.95 12.61
CA THR A 355 10.16 22.67 12.84
C THR A 355 9.70 22.58 14.30
N HIS A 356 8.52 22.00 14.50
CA HIS A 356 7.98 21.75 15.83
C HIS A 356 7.73 20.25 16.05
N VAL A 357 8.34 19.71 17.12
CA VAL A 357 8.14 18.31 17.51
C VAL A 357 7.70 18.21 18.96
N ASP A 358 6.48 17.67 19.16
CA ASP A 358 5.97 17.25 20.48
C ASP A 358 6.22 15.77 20.67
N MET A 359 7.06 15.38 21.64
CA MET A 359 7.36 13.98 21.93
C MET A 359 6.99 13.63 23.38
N ALA A 360 6.08 12.69 23.55
CA ALA A 360 5.74 12.11 24.84
C ALA A 360 6.29 10.69 24.95
N ILE A 361 7.09 10.40 26.00
CA ILE A 361 7.66 9.07 26.25
C ILE A 361 7.24 8.64 27.66
N ASN A 362 6.24 7.78 27.76
CA ASN A 362 5.67 7.33 29.02
C ASN A 362 5.87 5.82 29.20
N ASN A 363 6.61 5.42 30.23
CA ASN A 363 6.96 4.04 30.49
C ASN A 363 7.52 3.33 29.23
N SER A 364 8.39 4.03 28.49
CA SER A 364 8.83 3.64 27.14
C SER A 364 10.27 4.07 26.91
N SER A 365 10.85 3.65 25.78
CA SER A 365 12.25 3.93 25.49
C SER A 365 12.48 4.46 24.06
N LEU A 366 13.44 5.39 23.97
CA LEU A 366 14.05 5.86 22.72
C LEU A 366 15.56 5.62 22.86
N THR A 367 16.12 4.73 22.06
CA THR A 367 17.54 4.33 22.18
C THR A 367 18.23 4.36 20.83
N THR A 368 19.50 4.78 20.82
CA THR A 368 20.34 4.69 19.63
C THR A 368 21.77 4.30 19.99
N ASP A 369 22.43 3.55 19.08
CA ASP A 369 23.88 3.30 19.17
C ASP A 369 24.70 4.48 18.60
N GLY A 370 24.10 5.31 17.75
CA GLY A 370 24.67 6.54 17.21
C GLY A 370 24.41 7.78 18.07
N ALA A 371 24.49 8.94 17.46
CA ALA A 371 24.18 10.22 18.10
C ALA A 371 22.66 10.44 18.22
N LEU A 372 22.26 11.17 19.25
CA LEU A 372 20.90 11.72 19.37
C LEU A 372 21.00 13.24 19.26
N SER A 373 20.43 13.79 18.18
CA SER A 373 20.36 15.24 17.94
C SER A 373 18.95 15.74 18.14
N ILE A 374 18.78 16.83 18.87
CA ILE A 374 17.47 17.38 19.22
C ILE A 374 17.46 18.87 18.92
N GLY A 375 16.58 19.32 17.99
CA GLY A 375 16.37 20.73 17.71
C GLY A 375 17.54 21.39 16.97
N SER A 376 18.16 20.72 16.00
CA SER A 376 19.31 21.25 15.26
C SER A 376 18.97 22.28 14.17
N GLY A 377 17.71 22.39 13.76
CA GLY A 377 17.26 23.39 12.79
C GLY A 377 17.14 24.79 13.38
N ASN A 378 17.28 25.83 12.54
CA ASN A 378 17.10 27.21 12.99
C ASN A 378 15.65 27.45 13.43
N ASN A 379 15.44 28.05 14.61
CA ASN A 379 14.11 28.29 15.20
C ASN A 379 13.27 27.01 15.35
N SER A 380 13.88 25.86 15.40
CA SER A 380 13.16 24.62 15.69
C SER A 380 12.81 24.54 17.19
N GLU A 381 11.70 23.87 17.49
CA GLU A 381 11.23 23.67 18.85
C GLU A 381 10.96 22.18 19.09
N VAL A 382 11.51 21.64 20.16
CA VAL A 382 11.22 20.29 20.61
C VAL A 382 10.70 20.31 22.03
N ILE A 383 9.49 19.86 22.22
CA ILE A 383 8.91 19.65 23.56
C ILE A 383 8.95 18.15 23.85
N MET A 384 9.78 17.78 24.82
CA MET A 384 9.90 16.39 25.24
C MET A 384 9.36 16.25 26.67
N ALA A 385 8.36 15.40 26.85
CA ALA A 385 7.75 15.12 28.12
C ALA A 385 7.66 13.61 28.37
N GLY A 386 7.68 13.19 29.65
CA GLY A 386 7.52 11.76 29.92
C GLY A 386 7.64 11.39 31.39
N GLY A 387 7.02 10.26 31.74
CA GLY A 387 7.16 9.60 33.04
C GLY A 387 7.76 8.21 32.85
N ARG A 388 8.82 7.87 33.61
CA ARG A 388 9.57 6.60 33.45
C ARG A 388 10.10 6.41 32.02
N ALA A 389 10.54 7.50 31.39
CA ALA A 389 11.15 7.48 30.08
C ALA A 389 12.62 7.01 30.16
N ASN A 390 13.05 6.20 29.21
CA ASN A 390 14.45 5.86 29.01
C ASN A 390 14.89 6.43 27.65
N VAL A 391 15.70 7.49 27.67
CA VAL A 391 16.28 8.07 26.46
C VAL A 391 17.79 7.87 26.52
N THR A 392 18.32 7.08 25.60
CA THR A 392 19.74 6.68 25.64
C THR A 392 20.39 6.85 24.26
N SER A 393 21.54 7.50 24.25
CA SER A 393 22.45 7.55 23.12
C SER A 393 23.80 6.95 23.56
N ARG A 394 24.38 6.07 22.76
CA ARG A 394 25.76 5.59 22.96
C ARG A 394 26.79 6.50 22.29
N GLY A 395 26.35 7.29 21.32
CA GLY A 395 27.16 8.36 20.71
C GLY A 395 27.05 9.69 21.47
N GLN A 396 26.95 10.77 20.72
CA GLN A 396 26.80 12.12 21.29
C GLN A 396 25.32 12.45 21.53
N LEU A 397 25.05 13.20 22.58
CA LEU A 397 23.78 13.91 22.77
C LEU A 397 23.98 15.38 22.42
N LEU A 398 23.29 15.86 21.40
CA LEU A 398 23.32 17.24 20.92
C LEU A 398 21.93 17.85 21.14
N VAL A 399 21.86 19.00 21.80
CA VAL A 399 20.60 19.72 22.09
C VAL A 399 20.75 21.17 21.72
#